data_365df5b753d12cb205445c8dc404f9ef
#
_entry.id   365df5b753d12cb205445c8dc404f9ef
#
_cell.length_a   1.000
_cell.length_b   1.000
_cell.length_c   1.000
_cell.angle_alpha   90.00
_cell.angle_beta   90.00
_cell.angle_gamma   90.00
#
_symmetry.space_group_name_H-M   'P 1'
#
loop_
_entity.id
_entity.type
_entity.pdbx_description
1 polymer ?
#
loop_
_entity_poly.entity_id
_entity_poly.type
_entity_poly.pdbx_seq_one_letter_code
_entity_poly.pdbx_strand_id
1 'polypeptide(L)'
;MSVLVGKSAPGFSAPAVLPSGEIVEAFKLSDMKGKYVVLFFWPLDFTFVCPTEILAHDRRMDAFKQRGVEVVGVSIDSQFTHFAWRETPVKSGGIGPVQFPMVADVKHDITRAFGIEHPDAGVALRASFLIDRDGIVQHQVVNNLPLGRNVDEMLRMVDALQYTEAHGEVCPAGWHKGDQGMTPTSGGVADYLASNAEKL
;
A
#
# COMPACT_ATOMS: atom_id res chain seq x y z
N MET A 1 -0.64 -9.63 -15.53
CA MET A 1 -0.02 -8.77 -14.49
C MET A 1 0.70 -7.62 -15.20
N SER A 2 0.42 -6.39 -14.85
CA SER A 2 1.08 -5.22 -15.44
C SER A 2 1.93 -4.50 -14.39
N VAL A 3 3.12 -4.06 -14.77
CA VAL A 3 3.92 -3.16 -13.95
C VAL A 3 3.34 -1.76 -14.11
N LEU A 4 2.90 -1.16 -13.00
CA LEU A 4 2.33 0.19 -12.95
C LEU A 4 3.34 1.25 -12.51
N VAL A 5 4.52 0.85 -12.04
CA VAL A 5 5.57 1.80 -11.61
C VAL A 5 5.92 2.77 -12.75
N GLY A 6 5.93 4.06 -12.41
CA GLY A 6 6.13 5.16 -13.35
C GLY A 6 4.88 5.55 -14.17
N LYS A 7 3.72 4.97 -13.87
CA LYS A 7 2.45 5.26 -14.55
C LYS A 7 1.43 5.83 -13.56
N SER A 8 0.44 6.56 -14.08
CA SER A 8 -0.69 6.99 -13.28
C SER A 8 -1.44 5.79 -12.70
N ALA A 9 -1.75 5.84 -11.41
CA ALA A 9 -2.59 4.84 -10.77
C ALA A 9 -3.98 4.82 -11.41
N PRO A 10 -4.56 3.65 -11.71
CA PRO A 10 -5.92 3.55 -12.21
C PRO A 10 -6.91 4.21 -11.25
N GLY A 11 -7.69 5.17 -11.77
CA GLY A 11 -8.75 5.83 -11.01
C GLY A 11 -9.93 4.89 -10.78
N PHE A 12 -10.62 5.04 -9.64
CA PHE A 12 -11.84 4.30 -9.35
C PHE A 12 -12.80 5.12 -8.47
N SER A 13 -14.08 4.69 -8.49
CA SER A 13 -15.11 5.10 -7.55
C SER A 13 -15.90 3.86 -7.17
N ALA A 14 -15.96 3.53 -5.88
CA ALA A 14 -16.63 2.33 -5.39
C ALA A 14 -17.17 2.54 -3.97
N PRO A 15 -18.13 1.71 -3.52
CA PRO A 15 -18.57 1.73 -2.13
C PRO A 15 -17.42 1.42 -1.17
N ALA A 16 -17.46 1.99 0.04
CA ALA A 16 -16.45 1.75 1.06
C ALA A 16 -17.03 1.87 2.46
N VAL A 17 -16.35 1.27 3.43
CA VAL A 17 -16.55 1.52 4.86
C VAL A 17 -15.43 2.45 5.33
N LEU A 18 -15.80 3.63 5.83
CA LEU A 18 -14.86 4.62 6.36
C LEU A 18 -14.33 4.21 7.74
N PRO A 19 -13.23 4.83 8.22
CA PRO A 19 -12.73 4.61 9.59
C PRO A 19 -13.77 4.82 10.68
N SER A 20 -14.74 5.72 10.47
CA SER A 20 -15.88 5.96 11.37
C SER A 20 -16.87 4.79 11.47
N GLY A 21 -16.81 3.82 10.54
CA GLY A 21 -17.83 2.79 10.35
C GLY A 21 -18.95 3.20 9.39
N GLU A 22 -18.95 4.43 8.89
CA GLU A 22 -19.90 4.88 7.89
C GLU A 22 -19.70 4.17 6.55
N ILE A 23 -20.79 3.73 5.93
CA ILE A 23 -20.79 3.20 4.57
C ILE A 23 -21.05 4.35 3.59
N VAL A 24 -20.15 4.53 2.63
CA VAL A 24 -20.29 5.50 1.54
C VAL A 24 -20.39 4.77 0.20
N GLU A 25 -21.22 5.28 -0.71
CA GLU A 25 -21.46 4.65 -2.02
C GLU A 25 -20.41 5.00 -3.08
N ALA A 26 -19.62 6.05 -2.87
CA ALA A 26 -18.71 6.58 -3.87
C ALA A 26 -17.40 7.11 -3.24
N PHE A 27 -16.58 6.22 -2.72
CA PHE A 27 -15.20 6.52 -2.36
C PHE A 27 -14.36 6.63 -3.65
N LYS A 28 -13.58 7.69 -3.82
CA LYS A 28 -12.80 7.93 -5.04
C LYS A 28 -11.31 8.07 -4.71
N LEU A 29 -10.46 7.36 -5.45
CA LEU A 29 -9.01 7.53 -5.34
C LEU A 29 -8.57 8.96 -5.71
N SER A 30 -9.28 9.60 -6.65
CA SER A 30 -9.01 10.98 -7.06
C SER A 30 -9.08 12.02 -5.94
N ASP A 31 -9.86 11.75 -4.88
CA ASP A 31 -10.01 12.65 -3.75
C ASP A 31 -8.76 12.67 -2.83
N MET A 32 -7.83 11.74 -3.08
CA MET A 32 -6.52 11.65 -2.43
C MET A 32 -5.41 12.41 -3.18
N LYS A 33 -5.73 13.07 -4.31
CA LYS A 33 -4.74 13.83 -5.09
C LYS A 33 -4.03 14.88 -4.22
N GLY A 34 -2.73 15.00 -4.38
CA GLY A 34 -1.90 15.88 -3.55
C GLY A 34 -1.35 15.22 -2.27
N LYS A 35 -1.72 13.96 -2.01
CA LYS A 35 -1.25 13.16 -0.88
C LYS A 35 -0.49 11.93 -1.36
N TYR A 36 0.40 11.41 -0.53
CA TYR A 36 0.91 10.05 -0.72
C TYR A 36 -0.16 9.04 -0.31
N VAL A 37 -0.30 7.97 -1.09
CA VAL A 37 -1.27 6.92 -0.80
C VAL A 37 -0.58 5.56 -0.82
N VAL A 38 -0.81 4.76 0.22
CA VAL A 38 -0.56 3.33 0.22
C VAL A 38 -1.88 2.63 -0.03
N LEU A 39 -2.07 2.15 -1.26
CA LEU A 39 -3.23 1.36 -1.66
C LEU A 39 -2.86 -0.12 -1.58
N PHE A 40 -3.54 -0.89 -0.72
CA PHE A 40 -3.25 -2.30 -0.57
C PHE A 40 -4.48 -3.17 -0.80
N PHE A 41 -4.24 -4.36 -1.35
CA PHE A 41 -5.28 -5.32 -1.69
C PHE A 41 -5.10 -6.60 -0.89
N TRP A 42 -6.21 -7.23 -0.50
CA TRP A 42 -6.22 -8.59 0.06
C TRP A 42 -7.27 -9.45 -0.65
N PRO A 43 -7.10 -10.79 -0.63
CA PRO A 43 -7.98 -11.70 -1.37
C PRO A 43 -9.45 -11.65 -0.94
N LEU A 44 -9.73 -11.95 0.35
CA LEU A 44 -11.09 -12.06 0.90
C LEU A 44 -11.10 -11.75 2.39
N ASP A 45 -12.22 -11.21 2.85
CA ASP A 45 -12.55 -11.06 4.27
C ASP A 45 -12.71 -12.43 4.95
N PHE A 46 -12.62 -12.47 6.27
CA PHE A 46 -12.80 -13.66 7.11
C PHE A 46 -11.92 -14.86 6.71
N THR A 47 -10.72 -14.61 6.19
CA THR A 47 -9.75 -15.66 5.83
C THR A 47 -8.57 -15.72 6.82
N PHE A 48 -7.39 -16.20 6.40
CA PHE A 48 -6.33 -16.63 7.33
C PHE A 48 -5.19 -15.61 7.47
N VAL A 49 -4.55 -15.25 6.34
CA VAL A 49 -3.43 -14.28 6.31
C VAL A 49 -3.96 -12.85 6.34
N CYS A 50 -5.12 -12.59 5.70
CA CYS A 50 -5.66 -11.25 5.51
C CYS A 50 -5.84 -10.44 6.80
N PRO A 51 -6.41 -10.97 7.90
CA PRO A 51 -6.53 -10.21 9.14
C PRO A 51 -5.18 -9.81 9.71
N THR A 52 -4.13 -10.62 9.53
CA THR A 52 -2.79 -10.28 10.03
C THR A 52 -2.19 -9.09 9.32
N GLU A 53 -2.38 -8.98 7.99
CA GLU A 53 -1.91 -7.85 7.19
C GLU A 53 -2.70 -6.57 7.49
N ILE A 54 -4.02 -6.67 7.62
CA ILE A 54 -4.91 -5.56 7.96
C ILE A 54 -4.53 -4.97 9.32
N LEU A 55 -4.39 -5.81 10.34
CA LEU A 55 -3.96 -5.38 11.67
C LEU A 55 -2.52 -4.84 11.67
N ALA A 56 -1.63 -5.38 10.82
CA ALA A 56 -0.28 -4.84 10.69
C ALA A 56 -0.27 -3.43 10.10
N HIS A 57 -1.14 -3.13 9.13
CA HIS A 57 -1.33 -1.77 8.61
C HIS A 57 -1.95 -0.86 9.68
N ASP A 58 -3.01 -1.32 10.36
CA ASP A 58 -3.70 -0.54 11.39
C ASP A 58 -2.76 -0.12 12.53
N ARG A 59 -1.93 -1.03 13.01
CA ARG A 59 -0.93 -0.74 14.06
C ARG A 59 0.15 0.26 13.64
N ARG A 60 0.30 0.51 12.35
CA ARG A 60 1.27 1.45 11.76
C ARG A 60 0.64 2.73 11.24
N MET A 61 -0.66 2.94 11.48
CA MET A 61 -1.36 4.14 10.99
C MET A 61 -0.72 5.43 11.49
N ASP A 62 -0.24 5.49 12.73
CA ASP A 62 0.46 6.67 13.23
C ASP A 62 1.77 6.93 12.48
N ALA A 63 2.51 5.86 12.13
CA ALA A 63 3.73 5.98 11.33
C ALA A 63 3.46 6.45 9.89
N PHE A 64 2.36 6.01 9.28
CA PHE A 64 1.91 6.52 7.98
C PHE A 64 1.46 7.99 8.07
N LYS A 65 0.65 8.34 9.07
CA LYS A 65 0.17 9.72 9.30
C LYS A 65 1.33 10.70 9.52
N GLN A 66 2.35 10.30 10.29
CA GLN A 66 3.56 11.13 10.51
C GLN A 66 4.33 11.42 9.21
N ARG A 67 4.18 10.59 8.19
CA ARG A 67 4.76 10.74 6.86
C ARG A 67 3.81 11.42 5.85
N GLY A 68 2.62 11.83 6.29
CA GLY A 68 1.60 12.40 5.42
C GLY A 68 1.04 11.41 4.39
N VAL A 69 0.98 10.12 4.76
CA VAL A 69 0.50 9.04 3.90
C VAL A 69 -0.90 8.61 4.31
N GLU A 70 -1.80 8.57 3.35
CA GLU A 70 -3.11 7.94 3.48
C GLU A 70 -3.00 6.44 3.16
N VAL A 71 -3.70 5.62 3.93
CA VAL A 71 -3.77 4.17 3.68
C VAL A 71 -5.18 3.81 3.24
N VAL A 72 -5.31 3.01 2.20
CA VAL A 72 -6.60 2.55 1.65
C VAL A 72 -6.51 1.06 1.39
N GLY A 73 -7.46 0.30 1.92
CA GLY A 73 -7.54 -1.14 1.68
C GLY A 73 -8.65 -1.49 0.68
N VAL A 74 -8.45 -2.53 -0.13
CA VAL A 74 -9.40 -2.98 -1.15
C VAL A 74 -9.49 -4.50 -1.17
N SER A 75 -10.69 -5.05 -1.23
CA SER A 75 -10.92 -6.44 -1.63
C SER A 75 -12.17 -6.57 -2.52
N ILE A 76 -12.40 -7.75 -3.04
CA ILE A 76 -13.58 -8.05 -3.86
C ILE A 76 -14.86 -8.25 -3.03
N ASP A 77 -14.77 -8.18 -1.70
CA ASP A 77 -15.94 -8.26 -0.82
C ASP A 77 -16.81 -7.02 -0.87
N SER A 78 -18.04 -7.14 -0.40
CA SER A 78 -18.96 -6.02 -0.30
C SER A 78 -18.65 -5.12 0.91
N GLN A 79 -19.10 -3.86 0.84
CA GLN A 79 -19.04 -2.92 1.98
C GLN A 79 -19.75 -3.47 3.22
N PHE A 80 -20.75 -4.32 3.04
CA PHE A 80 -21.48 -4.96 4.15
C PHE A 80 -20.64 -6.06 4.82
N THR A 81 -19.86 -6.81 4.04
CA THR A 81 -18.92 -7.81 4.55
C THR A 81 -17.80 -7.12 5.32
N HIS A 82 -17.21 -6.06 4.75
CA HIS A 82 -16.21 -5.23 5.44
C HIS A 82 -16.73 -4.67 6.76
N PHE A 83 -17.94 -4.12 6.75
CA PHE A 83 -18.57 -3.62 7.98
C PHE A 83 -18.71 -4.71 9.03
N ALA A 84 -19.27 -5.87 8.65
CA ALA A 84 -19.45 -7.00 9.57
C ALA A 84 -18.11 -7.50 10.15
N TRP A 85 -17.05 -7.53 9.32
CA TRP A 85 -15.72 -7.96 9.75
C TRP A 85 -15.08 -6.97 10.74
N ARG A 86 -15.29 -5.68 10.55
CA ARG A 86 -14.88 -4.62 11.50
C ARG A 86 -15.60 -4.74 12.84
N GLU A 87 -16.88 -5.10 12.85
CA GLU A 87 -17.66 -5.30 14.08
C GLU A 87 -17.30 -6.61 14.80
N THR A 88 -16.64 -7.54 14.13
CA THR A 88 -16.23 -8.81 14.72
C THR A 88 -14.96 -8.60 15.58
N PRO A 89 -14.97 -9.05 16.85
CA PRO A 89 -13.79 -8.94 17.71
C PRO A 89 -12.57 -9.69 17.16
N VAL A 90 -11.37 -9.13 17.34
CA VAL A 90 -10.11 -9.73 16.85
C VAL A 90 -9.91 -11.16 17.39
N LYS A 91 -10.24 -11.42 18.67
CA LYS A 91 -10.17 -12.75 19.27
C LYS A 91 -11.12 -13.78 18.64
N SER A 92 -12.09 -13.32 17.86
CA SER A 92 -13.07 -14.14 17.15
C SER A 92 -12.82 -14.17 15.63
N GLY A 93 -11.62 -13.80 15.17
CA GLY A 93 -11.26 -13.77 13.75
C GLY A 93 -11.64 -12.49 13.01
N GLY A 94 -12.15 -11.48 13.71
CA GLY A 94 -12.40 -10.16 13.14
C GLY A 94 -11.17 -9.28 13.10
N ILE A 95 -11.34 -8.04 12.65
CA ILE A 95 -10.26 -7.05 12.55
C ILE A 95 -10.47 -5.84 13.48
N GLY A 96 -11.67 -5.69 14.03
CA GLY A 96 -12.02 -4.52 14.83
C GLY A 96 -12.10 -3.23 13.98
N PRO A 97 -12.31 -2.07 14.62
CA PRO A 97 -12.45 -0.79 13.94
C PRO A 97 -11.08 -0.26 13.46
N VAL A 98 -10.67 -0.70 12.27
CA VAL A 98 -9.41 -0.22 11.64
C VAL A 98 -9.51 1.24 11.20
N GLN A 99 -8.37 1.94 11.17
CA GLN A 99 -8.24 3.38 10.99
C GLN A 99 -8.12 3.84 9.52
N PHE A 100 -8.38 2.98 8.56
CA PHE A 100 -8.35 3.28 7.12
C PHE A 100 -9.63 2.83 6.43
N PRO A 101 -10.03 3.44 5.29
CA PRO A 101 -11.18 3.01 4.52
C PRO A 101 -10.96 1.64 3.88
N MET A 102 -12.03 0.83 3.86
CA MET A 102 -12.09 -0.47 3.21
C MET A 102 -13.02 -0.39 2.01
N VAL A 103 -12.45 -0.46 0.80
CA VAL A 103 -13.16 -0.28 -0.48
C VAL A 103 -13.63 -1.63 -0.99
N ALA A 104 -14.90 -1.67 -1.43
CA ALA A 104 -15.59 -2.85 -1.94
C ALA A 104 -15.49 -2.94 -3.47
N ASP A 105 -14.69 -3.87 -3.99
CA ASP A 105 -14.51 -4.10 -5.43
C ASP A 105 -15.30 -5.33 -5.91
N VAL A 106 -16.59 -5.40 -5.57
CA VAL A 106 -17.47 -6.55 -5.90
C VAL A 106 -17.51 -6.87 -7.41
N LYS A 107 -17.28 -5.87 -8.26
CA LYS A 107 -17.25 -6.05 -9.73
C LYS A 107 -15.88 -6.44 -10.25
N HIS A 108 -14.84 -6.46 -9.42
CA HIS A 108 -13.44 -6.69 -9.78
C HIS A 108 -12.85 -5.66 -10.75
N ASP A 109 -13.51 -4.51 -10.93
CA ASP A 109 -13.05 -3.47 -11.85
C ASP A 109 -11.73 -2.86 -11.39
N ILE A 110 -11.56 -2.65 -10.08
CA ILE A 110 -10.36 -2.09 -9.49
C ILE A 110 -9.22 -3.12 -9.55
N THR A 111 -9.47 -4.34 -9.09
CA THR A 111 -8.51 -5.45 -9.09
C THR A 111 -7.97 -5.74 -10.48
N ARG A 112 -8.84 -5.71 -11.51
CA ARG A 112 -8.44 -5.87 -12.93
C ARG A 112 -7.66 -4.68 -13.45
N ALA A 113 -8.08 -3.44 -13.13
CA ALA A 113 -7.39 -2.23 -13.56
C ALA A 113 -5.96 -2.17 -13.01
N PHE A 114 -5.75 -2.63 -11.77
CA PHE A 114 -4.42 -2.76 -11.16
C PHE A 114 -3.65 -4.01 -11.63
N GLY A 115 -4.27 -4.89 -12.41
CA GLY A 115 -3.65 -6.07 -13.00
C GLY A 115 -3.25 -7.14 -11.99
N ILE A 116 -3.98 -7.27 -10.90
CA ILE A 116 -3.65 -8.12 -9.75
C ILE A 116 -4.75 -9.16 -9.43
N GLU A 117 -5.69 -9.39 -10.33
CA GLU A 117 -6.66 -10.49 -10.19
C GLU A 117 -5.93 -11.83 -10.33
N HIS A 118 -6.15 -12.75 -9.39
CA HIS A 118 -5.63 -14.11 -9.49
C HIS A 118 -6.36 -14.84 -10.61
N PRO A 119 -5.65 -15.44 -11.59
CA PRO A 119 -6.28 -15.94 -12.81
C PRO A 119 -7.35 -17.02 -12.58
N ASP A 120 -7.14 -17.87 -11.59
CA ASP A 120 -8.03 -19.03 -11.36
C ASP A 120 -9.00 -18.80 -10.19
N ALA A 121 -8.57 -18.06 -9.16
CA ALA A 121 -9.37 -17.89 -7.95
C ALA A 121 -10.34 -16.70 -8.01
N GLY A 122 -10.18 -15.77 -8.97
CA GLY A 122 -11.03 -14.59 -9.10
C GLY A 122 -10.98 -13.64 -7.89
N VAL A 123 -9.89 -13.66 -7.14
CA VAL A 123 -9.66 -12.77 -5.99
C VAL A 123 -8.45 -11.87 -6.25
N ALA A 124 -8.29 -10.82 -5.47
CA ALA A 124 -7.08 -10.01 -5.55
C ALA A 124 -5.87 -10.79 -5.01
N LEU A 125 -4.72 -10.68 -5.69
CA LEU A 125 -3.43 -11.01 -5.11
C LEU A 125 -3.11 -10.05 -3.95
N ARG A 126 -2.14 -10.40 -3.10
CA ARG A 126 -1.67 -9.54 -2.02
C ARG A 126 -0.77 -8.45 -2.59
N ALA A 127 -1.38 -7.38 -3.09
CA ALA A 127 -0.67 -6.28 -3.71
C ALA A 127 -0.68 -5.04 -2.83
N SER A 128 0.41 -4.25 -2.88
CA SER A 128 0.46 -2.90 -2.33
C SER A 128 1.14 -1.98 -3.33
N PHE A 129 0.62 -0.76 -3.43
CA PHE A 129 1.11 0.29 -4.30
C PHE A 129 1.38 1.54 -3.49
N LEU A 130 2.57 2.12 -3.62
CA LEU A 130 2.89 3.46 -3.15
C LEU A 130 2.65 4.44 -4.29
N ILE A 131 1.73 5.35 -4.09
CA ILE A 131 1.31 6.37 -5.06
C ILE A 131 1.75 7.73 -4.53
N ASP A 132 2.42 8.52 -5.36
CA ASP A 132 2.85 9.86 -5.00
C ASP A 132 1.73 10.91 -5.09
N ARG A 133 2.08 12.16 -4.80
CA ARG A 133 1.13 13.30 -4.79
C ARG A 133 0.55 13.63 -6.15
N ASP A 134 1.23 13.26 -7.23
CA ASP A 134 0.78 13.45 -8.61
C ASP A 134 -0.10 12.28 -9.09
N GLY A 135 -0.24 11.24 -8.28
CA GLY A 135 -1.01 10.04 -8.59
C GLY A 135 -0.22 9.02 -9.38
N ILE A 136 1.11 9.10 -9.40
CA ILE A 136 1.99 8.13 -10.07
C ILE A 136 2.38 7.02 -9.10
N VAL A 137 2.34 5.78 -9.56
CA VAL A 137 2.81 4.63 -8.79
C VAL A 137 4.35 4.65 -8.75
N GLN A 138 4.92 4.77 -7.58
CA GLN A 138 6.38 4.80 -7.37
C GLN A 138 6.96 3.45 -6.94
N HIS A 139 6.15 2.62 -6.28
CA HIS A 139 6.54 1.28 -5.86
C HIS A 139 5.35 0.35 -5.88
N GLN A 140 5.57 -0.93 -6.20
CA GLN A 140 4.58 -1.98 -6.07
C GLN A 140 5.21 -3.27 -5.57
N VAL A 141 4.47 -4.00 -4.73
CA VAL A 141 4.77 -5.37 -4.34
C VAL A 141 3.53 -6.23 -4.58
N VAL A 142 3.71 -7.42 -5.13
CA VAL A 142 2.62 -8.36 -5.39
C VAL A 142 3.06 -9.75 -4.95
N ASN A 143 2.43 -10.28 -3.91
CA ASN A 143 2.68 -11.61 -3.39
C ASN A 143 1.54 -12.56 -3.78
N ASN A 144 1.88 -13.86 -3.93
CA ASN A 144 0.88 -14.91 -4.05
C ASN A 144 0.13 -15.10 -2.71
N LEU A 145 -1.02 -15.77 -2.77
CA LEU A 145 -2.01 -15.88 -1.69
C LEU A 145 -1.45 -16.33 -0.32
N PRO A 146 -0.49 -17.29 -0.21
CA PRO A 146 0.02 -17.72 1.09
C PRO A 146 1.06 -16.80 1.73
N LEU A 147 1.53 -15.76 1.02
CA LEU A 147 2.68 -14.96 1.42
C LEU A 147 2.26 -13.56 1.89
N GLY A 148 2.15 -13.36 3.20
CA GLY A 148 1.89 -12.06 3.81
C GLY A 148 3.00 -11.04 3.52
N ARG A 149 2.62 -9.75 3.44
CA ARG A 149 3.55 -8.64 3.15
C ARG A 149 4.19 -8.09 4.42
N ASN A 150 5.36 -7.49 4.26
CA ASN A 150 6.01 -6.71 5.30
C ASN A 150 5.60 -5.23 5.19
N VAL A 151 4.83 -4.72 6.16
CA VAL A 151 4.36 -3.32 6.16
C VAL A 151 5.49 -2.34 6.48
N ASP A 152 6.51 -2.76 7.23
CA ASP A 152 7.67 -1.91 7.53
C ASP A 152 8.51 -1.65 6.28
N GLU A 153 8.56 -2.60 5.33
CA GLU A 153 9.17 -2.36 4.02
C GLU A 153 8.42 -1.29 3.22
N MET A 154 7.09 -1.24 3.32
CA MET A 154 6.32 -0.17 2.68
C MET A 154 6.63 1.20 3.31
N LEU A 155 6.77 1.28 4.65
CA LEU A 155 7.20 2.50 5.33
C LEU A 155 8.60 2.93 4.91
N ARG A 156 9.53 1.96 4.76
CA ARG A 156 10.88 2.22 4.24
C ARG A 156 10.85 2.82 2.84
N MET A 157 9.99 2.29 1.96
CA MET A 157 9.82 2.81 0.59
C MET A 157 9.21 4.21 0.57
N VAL A 158 8.29 4.51 1.49
CA VAL A 158 7.78 5.89 1.68
C VAL A 158 8.91 6.83 2.08
N ASP A 159 9.73 6.44 3.07
CA ASP A 159 10.87 7.26 3.52
C ASP A 159 11.88 7.48 2.38
N ALA A 160 12.17 6.44 1.58
CA ALA A 160 13.08 6.53 0.45
C ALA A 160 12.54 7.47 -0.65
N LEU A 161 11.25 7.38 -0.99
CA LEU A 161 10.61 8.26 -1.96
C LEU A 161 10.70 9.72 -1.51
N GLN A 162 10.30 10.01 -0.27
CA GLN A 162 10.32 11.36 0.29
C GLN A 162 11.74 11.93 0.40
N TYR A 163 12.72 11.10 0.71
CA TYR A 163 14.12 11.48 0.72
C TYR A 163 14.60 11.91 -0.67
N THR A 164 14.34 11.08 -1.68
CA THR A 164 14.72 11.36 -3.07
C THR A 164 14.10 12.67 -3.57
N GLU A 165 12.81 12.89 -3.28
CA GLU A 165 12.12 14.13 -3.65
C GLU A 165 12.69 15.36 -2.96
N ALA A 166 13.08 15.24 -1.68
CA ALA A 166 13.57 16.36 -0.89
C ALA A 166 15.01 16.74 -1.21
N HIS A 167 15.87 15.78 -1.56
CA HIS A 167 17.32 15.98 -1.68
C HIS A 167 17.84 15.89 -3.11
N GLY A 168 17.07 15.33 -4.06
CA GLY A 168 17.55 15.06 -5.41
C GLY A 168 18.63 13.98 -5.49
N GLU A 169 18.88 13.28 -4.38
CA GLU A 169 19.75 12.13 -4.27
C GLU A 169 19.00 10.83 -4.51
N VAL A 170 19.72 9.74 -4.74
CA VAL A 170 19.14 8.41 -4.85
C VAL A 170 19.41 7.57 -3.60
N CYS A 171 18.49 6.67 -3.30
CA CYS A 171 18.62 5.74 -2.19
C CYS A 171 19.31 4.46 -2.66
N PRO A 172 20.50 4.10 -2.14
CA PRO A 172 21.18 2.85 -2.46
C PRO A 172 20.39 1.62 -2.00
N ALA A 173 20.86 0.43 -2.38
CA ALA A 173 20.27 -0.83 -1.95
C ALA A 173 20.18 -0.91 -0.43
N GLY A 174 19.01 -1.35 0.09
CA GLY A 174 18.81 -1.48 1.54
C GLY A 174 18.72 -0.17 2.32
N TRP A 175 18.69 0.99 1.69
CA TRP A 175 18.66 2.30 2.36
C TRP A 175 17.51 2.42 3.35
N HIS A 176 17.80 2.95 4.52
CA HIS A 176 16.82 3.31 5.56
C HIS A 176 16.92 4.80 5.90
N LYS A 177 15.86 5.33 6.47
CA LYS A 177 15.84 6.72 6.93
C LYS A 177 16.99 7.01 7.93
N GLY A 178 17.82 7.96 7.56
CA GLY A 178 19.05 8.33 8.30
C GLY A 178 20.33 7.80 7.69
N ASP A 179 20.24 6.88 6.72
CA ASP A 179 21.42 6.43 5.97
C ASP A 179 21.84 7.49 4.95
N GLN A 180 23.09 7.38 4.50
CA GLN A 180 23.64 8.25 3.47
C GLN A 180 22.95 7.98 2.12
N GLY A 181 22.49 9.05 1.45
CA GLY A 181 22.09 9.01 0.05
C GLY A 181 23.29 9.03 -0.89
N MET A 182 23.02 8.97 -2.17
CA MET A 182 24.06 8.99 -3.19
C MET A 182 23.71 9.98 -4.28
N THR A 183 24.64 10.88 -4.62
CA THR A 183 24.47 11.78 -5.75
C THR A 183 24.45 10.98 -7.06
N PRO A 184 23.47 11.15 -7.97
CA PRO A 184 23.33 10.35 -9.19
C PRO A 184 24.33 10.81 -10.28
N THR A 185 25.62 10.73 -9.98
CA THR A 185 26.73 11.04 -10.88
C THR A 185 27.81 9.98 -10.77
N SER A 186 28.68 9.84 -11.79
CA SER A 186 29.79 8.88 -11.74
C SER A 186 30.72 9.10 -10.54
N GLY A 187 30.98 10.38 -10.19
CA GLY A 187 31.78 10.73 -8.99
C GLY A 187 31.04 10.33 -7.69
N GLY A 188 29.77 10.68 -7.57
CA GLY A 188 28.95 10.34 -6.39
C GLY A 188 28.84 8.82 -6.15
N VAL A 189 28.73 8.03 -7.23
CA VAL A 189 28.77 6.56 -7.14
C VAL A 189 30.14 6.07 -6.66
N ALA A 190 31.24 6.61 -7.20
CA ALA A 190 32.59 6.21 -6.80
C ALA A 190 32.84 6.53 -5.30
N ASP A 191 32.46 7.72 -4.85
CA ASP A 191 32.63 8.16 -3.46
C ASP A 191 31.79 7.30 -2.50
N TYR A 192 30.52 7.01 -2.87
CA TYR A 192 29.66 6.15 -2.07
C TYR A 192 30.20 4.72 -1.95
N LEU A 193 30.61 4.11 -3.06
CA LEU A 193 31.14 2.74 -3.08
C LEU A 193 32.49 2.63 -2.34
N ALA A 194 33.35 3.64 -2.44
CA ALA A 194 34.60 3.65 -1.68
C ALA A 194 34.42 3.49 -0.16
N SER A 195 33.26 3.96 0.36
CA SER A 195 32.97 3.94 1.80
C SER A 195 32.02 2.83 2.24
N ASN A 196 31.23 2.27 1.31
CA ASN A 196 30.08 1.43 1.66
C ASN A 196 30.01 0.08 0.93
N ALA A 197 30.86 -0.19 -0.08
CA ALA A 197 30.72 -1.40 -0.91
C ALA A 197 30.75 -2.72 -0.09
N GLU A 198 31.55 -2.79 0.97
CA GLU A 198 31.64 -3.97 1.81
C GLU A 198 30.44 -4.17 2.78
N LYS A 199 29.53 -3.20 2.84
CA LYS A 199 28.34 -3.24 3.72
C LYS A 199 27.05 -3.53 2.93
N LEU A 200 27.12 -3.59 1.62
CA LEU A 200 25.97 -3.81 0.72
C LEU A 200 25.56 -5.28 0.60
#